data_386e5791d95ea254892b8db22a6db1d5
#
_entry.id   386e5791d95ea254892b8db22a6db1d5
#
_cell.length_a   1.000
_cell.length_b   1.000
_cell.length_c   1.000
_cell.angle_alpha   90.00
_cell.angle_beta   90.00
_cell.angle_gamma   90.00
#
_symmetry.space_group_name_H-M   'P 1'
#
loop_
_entity.id
_entity.type
_entity.pdbx_description
1 polymer ?
#
loop_
_entity_poly.entity_id
_entity_poly.type
_entity_poly.pdbx_seq_one_letter_code
_entity_poly.pdbx_strand_id
1 'polypeptide(L)'
;MKTRIISALIMLPLLLLIYFGGIWLKLAVIAVSVIGLSEFYKGFRAEGVKPSFVIGVASIVLLHVFHTINVTVGAEGKGPDAGVMYMLWLFITVAASMIYGFKVEERKTEDMAATVLGIVYVPFFFHFAILIDECDYAHNYIWLVFIIAFCTDIFAYFTGMLIGKHKLCPTLSPKKTIEGAVGGMIGAMVFSVFFGHFFLEAGHALNIRFILMALIGSVLAQLGDLSASAFKRQMGIKDYGNLIPGHGGILDRVDSVLFVAPYLYFYIAIVLPAFN
;
A
#
# COMPACT_ATOMS: atom_id res chain seq x y z
N MET A 1 -1.70 -26.67 7.32
CA MET A 1 -2.99 -26.24 6.77
C MET A 1 -3.84 -25.48 7.79
N LYS A 2 -4.06 -25.99 9.01
CA LYS A 2 -4.89 -25.33 10.05
C LYS A 2 -4.48 -23.88 10.35
N THR A 3 -3.18 -23.60 10.53
CA THR A 3 -2.65 -22.25 10.76
C THR A 3 -2.97 -21.27 9.65
N ARG A 4 -2.93 -21.69 8.38
CA ARG A 4 -3.24 -20.82 7.23
C ARG A 4 -4.72 -20.48 7.13
N ILE A 5 -5.59 -21.40 7.49
CA ILE A 5 -7.05 -21.18 7.53
C ILE A 5 -7.38 -20.19 8.66
N ILE A 6 -6.80 -20.38 9.84
CA ILE A 6 -7.00 -19.46 10.98
C ILE A 6 -6.52 -18.06 10.63
N SER A 7 -5.37 -17.92 9.97
CA SER A 7 -4.85 -16.60 9.57
C SER A 7 -5.73 -15.92 8.51
N ALA A 8 -6.28 -16.67 7.55
CA ALA A 8 -7.24 -16.15 6.59
C ALA A 8 -8.52 -15.65 7.28
N LEU A 9 -9.01 -16.39 8.30
CA LEU A 9 -10.15 -15.96 9.12
C LEU A 9 -9.86 -14.70 9.94
N ILE A 10 -8.62 -14.52 10.41
CA ILE A 10 -8.20 -13.30 11.13
C ILE A 10 -8.16 -12.08 10.18
N MET A 11 -7.94 -12.28 8.88
CA MET A 11 -7.95 -11.19 7.89
C MET A 11 -9.37 -10.80 7.43
N LEU A 12 -10.38 -11.65 7.62
CA LEU A 12 -11.78 -11.35 7.29
C LEU A 12 -12.31 -10.05 7.94
N PRO A 13 -12.06 -9.77 9.24
CA PRO A 13 -12.46 -8.51 9.85
C PRO A 13 -11.92 -7.25 9.15
N LEU A 14 -10.73 -7.32 8.52
CA LEU A 14 -10.20 -6.20 7.76
C LEU A 14 -11.08 -5.87 6.55
N LEU A 15 -11.66 -6.87 5.89
CA LEU A 15 -12.61 -6.66 4.79
C LEU A 15 -13.90 -5.99 5.27
N LEU A 16 -14.36 -6.29 6.51
CA LEU A 16 -15.50 -5.60 7.10
C LEU A 16 -15.20 -4.12 7.34
N LEU A 17 -13.98 -3.77 7.75
CA LEU A 17 -13.57 -2.37 7.94
C LEU A 17 -13.56 -1.59 6.62
N ILE A 18 -13.19 -2.26 5.52
CA ILE A 18 -13.28 -1.68 4.17
C ILE A 18 -14.75 -1.51 3.76
N TYR A 19 -15.61 -2.49 4.07
CA TYR A 19 -17.04 -2.43 3.76
C TYR A 19 -17.75 -1.27 4.48
N PHE A 20 -17.44 -1.05 5.76
CA PHE A 20 -18.00 0.07 6.51
C PHE A 20 -17.43 1.41 6.11
N GLY A 21 -16.19 1.46 5.58
CA GLY A 21 -15.52 2.68 5.15
C GLY A 21 -15.39 3.76 6.25
N GLY A 22 -15.23 5.01 5.84
CA GLY A 22 -15.23 6.18 6.72
C GLY A 22 -14.27 6.05 7.91
N ILE A 23 -14.78 6.31 9.12
CA ILE A 23 -13.95 6.28 10.34
C ILE A 23 -13.33 4.91 10.63
N TRP A 24 -14.02 3.82 10.29
CA TRP A 24 -13.52 2.47 10.52
C TRP A 24 -12.32 2.14 9.63
N LEU A 25 -12.38 2.54 8.35
CA LEU A 25 -11.25 2.41 7.44
C LEU A 25 -10.08 3.30 7.86
N LYS A 26 -10.34 4.56 8.27
CA LYS A 26 -9.29 5.45 8.80
C LYS A 26 -8.55 4.84 9.98
N LEU A 27 -9.27 4.33 10.96
CA LEU A 27 -8.67 3.68 12.12
C LEU A 27 -7.87 2.43 11.73
N ALA A 28 -8.37 1.64 10.78
CA ALA A 28 -7.66 0.47 10.26
C ALA A 28 -6.36 0.88 9.55
N VAL A 29 -6.40 1.89 8.68
CA VAL A 29 -5.23 2.41 7.97
C VAL A 29 -4.18 2.95 8.95
N ILE A 30 -4.58 3.70 9.98
CA ILE A 30 -3.68 4.19 11.02
C ILE A 30 -3.02 3.02 11.77
N ALA A 31 -3.81 2.04 12.21
CA ALA A 31 -3.31 0.88 12.94
C ALA A 31 -2.32 0.05 12.09
N VAL A 32 -2.69 -0.26 10.84
CA VAL A 32 -1.84 -0.99 9.89
C VAL A 32 -0.57 -0.19 9.57
N SER A 33 -0.67 1.14 9.44
CA SER A 33 0.48 2.02 9.22
C SER A 33 1.47 2.00 10.38
N VAL A 34 0.99 2.06 11.63
CA VAL A 34 1.85 2.02 12.82
C VAL A 34 2.54 0.65 12.94
N ILE A 35 1.77 -0.43 12.76
CA ILE A 35 2.31 -1.80 12.83
C ILE A 35 3.32 -2.03 11.69
N GLY A 36 2.95 -1.73 10.44
CA GLY A 36 3.81 -1.90 9.28
C GLY A 36 5.09 -1.07 9.37
N LEU A 37 5.01 0.17 9.85
CA LEU A 37 6.17 1.01 10.09
C LEU A 37 7.10 0.42 11.17
N SER A 38 6.51 -0.13 12.24
CA SER A 38 7.28 -0.84 13.28
C SER A 38 8.02 -2.05 12.71
N GLU A 39 7.34 -2.84 11.87
CA GLU A 39 7.92 -4.01 11.20
C GLU A 39 9.04 -3.60 10.25
N PHE A 40 8.82 -2.58 9.42
CA PHE A 40 9.82 -2.04 8.49
C PHE A 40 11.08 -1.55 9.21
N TYR A 41 10.90 -0.78 10.29
CA TYR A 41 12.03 -0.28 11.08
C TYR A 41 12.75 -1.37 11.87
N LYS A 42 12.08 -2.44 12.27
CA LYS A 42 12.74 -3.61 12.85
C LYS A 42 13.70 -4.28 11.86
N GLY A 43 13.32 -4.35 10.58
CA GLY A 43 14.19 -4.84 9.52
C GLY A 43 15.48 -4.02 9.41
N PHE A 44 15.40 -2.70 9.37
CA PHE A 44 16.57 -1.82 9.36
C PHE A 44 17.44 -1.97 10.59
N ARG A 45 16.85 -2.16 11.77
CA ARG A 45 17.60 -2.35 13.01
C ARG A 45 18.41 -3.66 13.02
N ALA A 46 17.99 -4.67 12.27
CA ALA A 46 18.76 -5.89 12.12
C ALA A 46 20.13 -5.65 11.46
N GLU A 47 20.22 -4.64 10.58
CA GLU A 47 21.45 -4.19 9.91
C GLU A 47 22.18 -3.05 10.66
N GLY A 48 21.76 -2.75 11.90
CA GLY A 48 22.38 -1.72 12.72
C GLY A 48 21.94 -0.28 12.40
N VAL A 49 21.04 -0.07 11.43
CA VAL A 49 20.41 1.23 11.14
C VAL A 49 19.32 1.51 12.18
N LYS A 50 19.24 2.74 12.68
CA LYS A 50 18.38 3.12 13.81
C LYS A 50 17.35 4.17 13.42
N PRO A 51 16.34 3.85 12.56
CA PRO A 51 15.29 4.79 12.22
C PRO A 51 14.47 5.19 13.45
N SER A 52 13.97 6.42 13.45
CA SER A 52 13.20 6.98 14.56
C SER A 52 11.73 6.58 14.48
N PHE A 53 11.32 5.63 15.31
CA PHE A 53 9.91 5.24 15.42
C PHE A 53 9.02 6.38 15.98
N VAL A 54 9.58 7.21 16.86
CA VAL A 54 8.84 8.36 17.43
C VAL A 54 8.49 9.39 16.35
N ILE A 55 9.45 9.75 15.49
CA ILE A 55 9.19 10.64 14.35
C ILE A 55 8.19 9.99 13.39
N GLY A 56 8.31 8.69 13.16
CA GLY A 56 7.37 7.95 12.34
C GLY A 56 5.93 8.02 12.83
N VAL A 57 5.69 7.74 14.09
CA VAL A 57 4.34 7.83 14.70
C VAL A 57 3.84 9.27 14.73
N ALA A 58 4.69 10.24 15.09
CA ALA A 58 4.32 11.65 15.06
C ALA A 58 3.93 12.11 13.64
N SER A 59 4.64 11.64 12.62
CA SER A 59 4.32 11.92 11.22
C SER A 59 2.99 11.30 10.79
N ILE A 60 2.67 10.08 11.23
CA ILE A 60 1.35 9.45 10.98
C ILE A 60 0.24 10.32 11.58
N VAL A 61 0.37 10.72 12.84
CA VAL A 61 -0.62 11.59 13.51
C VAL A 61 -0.77 12.92 12.75
N LEU A 62 0.34 13.57 12.42
CA LEU A 62 0.34 14.84 11.72
C LEU A 62 -0.31 14.75 10.33
N LEU A 63 -0.05 13.67 9.59
CA LEU A 63 -0.67 13.40 8.28
C LEU A 63 -2.19 13.38 8.38
N HIS A 64 -2.73 12.65 9.36
CA HIS A 64 -4.17 12.53 9.54
C HIS A 64 -4.81 13.79 10.13
N VAL A 65 -4.09 14.52 10.99
CA VAL A 65 -4.55 15.84 11.47
C VAL A 65 -4.64 16.83 10.31
N PHE A 66 -3.62 16.94 9.48
CA PHE A 66 -3.64 17.82 8.31
C PHE A 66 -4.72 17.43 7.30
N HIS A 67 -4.88 16.14 7.06
CA HIS A 67 -5.96 15.63 6.23
C HIS A 67 -7.35 16.04 6.80
N THR A 68 -7.58 15.84 8.10
CA THR A 68 -8.86 16.21 8.75
C THR A 68 -9.11 17.72 8.68
N ILE A 69 -8.10 18.54 8.92
CA ILE A 69 -8.21 20.00 8.79
C ILE A 69 -8.58 20.36 7.34
N ASN A 70 -7.91 19.74 6.35
CA ASN A 70 -8.20 20.00 4.95
C ASN A 70 -9.66 19.65 4.58
N VAL A 71 -10.16 18.50 5.02
CA VAL A 71 -11.53 18.08 4.75
C VAL A 71 -12.54 19.00 5.44
N THR A 72 -12.33 19.35 6.71
CA THR A 72 -13.29 20.17 7.49
C THR A 72 -13.29 21.63 7.10
N VAL A 73 -12.11 22.26 6.96
CA VAL A 73 -11.98 23.69 6.66
C VAL A 73 -12.02 23.96 5.16
N GLY A 74 -11.50 23.02 4.35
CA GLY A 74 -11.55 23.09 2.90
C GLY A 74 -12.98 23.02 2.35
N ALA A 75 -13.86 22.25 2.98
CA ALA A 75 -15.27 22.19 2.63
C ALA A 75 -15.99 23.56 2.76
N GLU A 76 -15.50 24.46 3.66
CA GLU A 76 -16.01 25.83 3.78
C GLU A 76 -15.35 26.83 2.80
N GLY A 77 -14.44 26.38 1.93
CA GLY A 77 -13.69 27.26 1.02
C GLY A 77 -12.68 28.20 1.70
N LYS A 78 -12.40 28.01 2.99
CA LYS A 78 -11.54 28.88 3.81
C LYS A 78 -10.19 28.25 4.17
N GLY A 79 -10.02 26.96 3.88
CA GLY A 79 -8.81 26.23 4.23
C GLY A 79 -7.67 26.36 3.21
N PRO A 80 -6.43 26.05 3.61
CA PRO A 80 -5.34 25.90 2.66
C PRO A 80 -5.62 24.74 1.71
N ASP A 81 -5.06 24.83 0.50
CA ASP A 81 -5.12 23.75 -0.49
C ASP A 81 -4.54 22.44 0.07
N ALA A 82 -5.16 21.30 -0.28
CA ALA A 82 -4.72 19.98 0.17
C ALA A 82 -3.24 19.72 -0.17
N GLY A 83 -2.82 20.13 -1.36
CA GLY A 83 -1.43 19.98 -1.79
C GLY A 83 -0.47 20.73 -0.86
N VAL A 84 -0.83 21.95 -0.43
CA VAL A 84 -0.03 22.74 0.51
C VAL A 84 0.11 22.02 1.86
N MET A 85 -0.98 21.41 2.37
CA MET A 85 -0.95 20.67 3.63
C MET A 85 -0.05 19.42 3.55
N TYR A 86 -0.12 18.67 2.44
CA TYR A 86 0.76 17.51 2.25
C TYR A 86 2.23 17.91 2.05
N MET A 87 2.51 19.04 1.36
CA MET A 87 3.87 19.57 1.25
C MET A 87 4.41 20.01 2.60
N LEU A 88 3.59 20.68 3.44
CA LEU A 88 3.97 21.07 4.80
C LEU A 88 4.24 19.85 5.67
N TRP A 89 3.40 18.82 5.60
CA TRP A 89 3.63 17.55 6.28
C TRP A 89 4.96 16.91 5.88
N LEU A 90 5.25 16.84 4.58
CA LEU A 90 6.49 16.28 4.08
C LEU A 90 7.70 17.09 4.56
N PHE A 91 7.62 18.43 4.49
CA PHE A 91 8.68 19.33 4.96
C PHE A 91 8.97 19.11 6.45
N ILE A 92 7.94 19.09 7.31
CA ILE A 92 8.10 18.86 8.75
C ILE A 92 8.71 17.48 9.01
N THR A 93 8.25 16.44 8.32
CA THR A 93 8.75 15.07 8.45
C THR A 93 10.23 14.97 8.09
N VAL A 94 10.64 15.56 6.96
CA VAL A 94 12.03 15.57 6.52
C VAL A 94 12.89 16.39 7.48
N ALA A 95 12.45 17.59 7.87
CA ALA A 95 13.17 18.45 8.81
C ALA A 95 13.37 17.76 10.16
N ALA A 96 12.33 17.14 10.71
CA ALA A 96 12.42 16.39 11.97
C ALA A 96 13.42 15.21 11.85
N SER A 97 13.43 14.52 10.71
CA SER A 97 14.37 13.43 10.46
C SER A 97 15.82 13.93 10.33
N MET A 98 16.02 15.11 9.74
CA MET A 98 17.34 15.73 9.68
C MET A 98 17.83 16.19 11.06
N ILE A 99 16.95 16.80 11.87
CA ILE A 99 17.27 17.20 13.26
C ILE A 99 17.63 15.96 14.12
N TYR A 100 16.96 14.83 13.88
CA TYR A 100 17.30 13.57 14.55
C TYR A 100 18.75 13.16 14.31
N GLY A 101 19.31 13.45 13.15
CA GLY A 101 20.70 13.19 12.79
C GLY A 101 21.72 14.14 13.41
N PHE A 102 21.34 15.23 14.09
CA PHE A 102 22.28 16.16 14.73
C PHE A 102 23.11 15.54 15.85
N LYS A 103 22.67 14.42 16.39
CA LYS A 103 23.47 13.61 17.32
C LYS A 103 24.49 12.74 16.56
N VAL A 104 25.46 13.39 15.93
CA VAL A 104 26.42 12.74 15.01
C VAL A 104 27.24 11.59 15.62
N GLU A 105 27.39 11.55 16.95
CA GLU A 105 28.07 10.47 17.67
C GLU A 105 27.20 9.20 17.77
N GLU A 106 25.86 9.35 17.71
CA GLU A 106 24.91 8.25 17.92
C GLU A 106 24.16 7.86 16.64
N ARG A 107 24.11 8.77 15.65
CA ARG A 107 23.25 8.68 14.46
C ARG A 107 24.05 8.82 13.17
N LYS A 108 23.59 8.10 12.16
CA LYS A 108 24.16 8.12 10.81
C LYS A 108 23.14 8.66 9.81
N THR A 109 23.62 9.02 8.63
CA THR A 109 22.78 9.47 7.52
C THR A 109 21.74 8.41 7.12
N GLU A 110 22.11 7.12 7.22
CA GLU A 110 21.22 6.00 6.95
C GLU A 110 20.03 5.96 7.91
N ASP A 111 20.20 6.38 9.18
CA ASP A 111 19.10 6.44 10.16
C ASP A 111 18.03 7.47 9.77
N MET A 112 18.48 8.64 9.26
CA MET A 112 17.60 9.69 8.76
C MET A 112 16.89 9.24 7.48
N ALA A 113 17.64 8.70 6.53
CA ALA A 113 17.11 8.22 5.26
C ALA A 113 16.09 7.09 5.46
N ALA A 114 16.40 6.12 6.32
CA ALA A 114 15.51 5.02 6.66
C ALA A 114 14.24 5.52 7.38
N THR A 115 14.36 6.58 8.22
CA THR A 115 13.19 7.20 8.88
C THR A 115 12.25 7.79 7.84
N VAL A 116 12.74 8.61 6.92
CA VAL A 116 11.90 9.21 5.85
C VAL A 116 11.33 8.14 4.92
N LEU A 117 12.18 7.19 4.48
CA LEU A 117 11.76 6.12 3.57
C LEU A 117 10.60 5.31 4.17
N GLY A 118 10.70 4.92 5.44
CA GLY A 118 9.64 4.16 6.08
C GLY A 118 8.33 4.95 6.20
N ILE A 119 8.40 6.26 6.48
CA ILE A 119 7.21 7.13 6.57
C ILE A 119 6.55 7.30 5.18
N VAL A 120 7.33 7.47 4.13
CA VAL A 120 6.78 7.60 2.77
C VAL A 120 6.26 6.25 2.26
N TYR A 121 7.02 5.19 2.46
CA TYR A 121 6.67 3.86 1.93
C TYR A 121 5.45 3.26 2.61
N VAL A 122 5.31 3.38 3.94
CA VAL A 122 4.23 2.70 4.66
C VAL A 122 3.04 3.63 4.91
N PRO A 123 3.06 4.60 5.84
CA PRO A 123 1.87 5.37 6.16
C PRO A 123 1.39 6.28 5.04
N PHE A 124 2.29 6.92 4.27
CA PHE A 124 1.85 7.81 3.20
C PHE A 124 1.21 7.02 2.05
N PHE A 125 1.74 5.87 1.66
CA PHE A 125 1.13 5.06 0.61
C PHE A 125 -0.21 4.46 1.06
N PHE A 126 -0.35 4.03 2.32
CA PHE A 126 -1.62 3.60 2.85
C PHE A 126 -2.66 4.71 2.97
N HIS A 127 -2.23 5.95 3.18
CA HIS A 127 -3.14 7.08 3.27
C HIS A 127 -4.01 7.25 2.00
N PHE A 128 -3.50 6.86 0.84
CA PHE A 128 -4.28 6.90 -0.41
C PHE A 128 -5.55 6.02 -0.38
N ALA A 129 -5.59 4.99 0.45
CA ALA A 129 -6.82 4.21 0.65
C ALA A 129 -7.93 5.07 1.30
N ILE A 130 -7.57 5.97 2.22
CA ILE A 130 -8.52 6.92 2.82
C ILE A 130 -9.00 7.92 1.77
N LEU A 131 -8.08 8.43 0.94
CA LEU A 131 -8.44 9.39 -0.11
C LEU A 131 -9.40 8.80 -1.15
N ILE A 132 -9.26 7.50 -1.48
CA ILE A 132 -10.19 6.80 -2.36
C ILE A 132 -11.56 6.65 -1.70
N ASP A 133 -11.59 6.25 -0.42
CA ASP A 133 -12.81 6.04 0.35
C ASP A 133 -13.64 7.32 0.49
N GLU A 134 -12.98 8.48 0.60
CA GLU A 134 -13.61 9.79 0.74
C GLU A 134 -14.02 10.44 -0.60
N CYS A 135 -13.69 9.84 -1.73
CA CYS A 135 -14.21 10.30 -3.02
C CYS A 135 -15.69 9.93 -3.16
N ASP A 136 -16.61 10.91 -3.11
CA ASP A 136 -18.06 10.68 -3.19
C ASP A 136 -18.51 9.81 -4.37
N TYR A 137 -17.87 10.01 -5.53
CA TYR A 137 -18.18 9.26 -6.76
C TYR A 137 -17.36 7.96 -6.92
N ALA A 138 -16.43 7.67 -6.00
CA ALA A 138 -15.49 6.57 -6.16
C ALA A 138 -15.28 5.73 -4.89
N HIS A 139 -16.10 5.89 -3.87
CA HIS A 139 -16.02 5.13 -2.62
C HIS A 139 -15.88 3.62 -2.85
N ASN A 140 -16.69 3.04 -3.71
CA ASN A 140 -16.63 1.61 -4.01
C ASN A 140 -15.36 1.18 -4.78
N TYR A 141 -14.59 2.13 -5.34
CA TYR A 141 -13.33 1.81 -6.01
C TYR A 141 -12.24 1.33 -5.06
N ILE A 142 -12.39 1.55 -3.75
CA ILE A 142 -11.47 1.00 -2.74
C ILE A 142 -11.35 -0.53 -2.86
N TRP A 143 -12.42 -1.23 -3.24
CA TRP A 143 -12.38 -2.67 -3.46
C TRP A 143 -11.46 -3.08 -4.59
N LEU A 144 -11.33 -2.24 -5.63
CA LEU A 144 -10.44 -2.51 -6.76
C LEU A 144 -8.96 -2.49 -6.36
N VAL A 145 -8.59 -1.72 -5.33
CA VAL A 145 -7.22 -1.77 -4.77
C VAL A 145 -6.89 -3.20 -4.33
N PHE A 146 -7.80 -3.80 -3.56
CA PHE A 146 -7.60 -5.16 -3.03
C PHE A 146 -7.80 -6.24 -4.10
N ILE A 147 -8.77 -6.07 -5.00
CA ILE A 147 -9.00 -6.99 -6.12
C ILE A 147 -7.76 -7.03 -7.02
N ILE A 148 -7.23 -5.89 -7.43
CA ILE A 148 -6.04 -5.84 -8.28
C ILE A 148 -4.84 -6.47 -7.58
N ALA A 149 -4.54 -6.09 -6.33
CA ALA A 149 -3.41 -6.61 -5.58
C ALA A 149 -3.53 -8.13 -5.37
N PHE A 150 -4.62 -8.60 -4.77
CA PHE A 150 -4.77 -10.00 -4.40
C PHE A 150 -5.01 -10.92 -5.59
N CYS A 151 -5.78 -10.51 -6.60
CA CYS A 151 -5.93 -11.32 -7.79
C CYS A 151 -4.61 -11.44 -8.55
N THR A 152 -3.81 -10.35 -8.62
CA THR A 152 -2.46 -10.43 -9.20
C THR A 152 -1.64 -11.51 -8.50
N ASP A 153 -1.57 -11.49 -7.17
CA ASP A 153 -0.75 -12.45 -6.41
C ASP A 153 -1.27 -13.89 -6.53
N ILE A 154 -2.59 -14.07 -6.41
CA ILE A 154 -3.23 -15.39 -6.50
C ILE A 154 -3.01 -16.01 -7.88
N PHE A 155 -3.35 -15.27 -8.95
CA PHE A 155 -3.23 -15.81 -10.31
C PHE A 155 -1.77 -15.91 -10.74
N ALA A 156 -0.88 -15.03 -10.30
CA ALA A 156 0.55 -15.18 -10.52
C ALA A 156 1.09 -16.46 -9.87
N TYR A 157 0.67 -16.78 -8.66
CA TYR A 157 1.06 -18.00 -7.98
C TYR A 157 0.58 -19.25 -8.71
N PHE A 158 -0.73 -19.35 -9.05
CA PHE A 158 -1.28 -20.53 -9.71
C PHE A 158 -0.71 -20.71 -11.12
N THR A 159 -0.66 -19.66 -11.93
CA THR A 159 -0.10 -19.72 -13.29
C THR A 159 1.38 -20.09 -13.25
N GLY A 160 2.14 -19.45 -12.35
CA GLY A 160 3.57 -19.75 -12.19
C GLY A 160 3.83 -21.19 -11.71
N MET A 161 2.94 -21.75 -10.89
CA MET A 161 3.03 -23.15 -10.45
C MET A 161 2.70 -24.15 -11.59
N LEU A 162 1.71 -23.84 -12.44
CA LEU A 162 1.22 -24.75 -13.47
C LEU A 162 2.09 -24.73 -14.73
N ILE A 163 2.49 -23.55 -15.20
CA ILE A 163 3.16 -23.37 -16.49
C ILE A 163 4.46 -22.55 -16.42
N GLY A 164 4.87 -22.09 -15.23
CA GLY A 164 6.04 -21.22 -15.06
C GLY A 164 7.36 -21.94 -15.41
N LYS A 165 8.08 -21.39 -16.37
CA LYS A 165 9.38 -21.89 -16.85
C LYS A 165 10.48 -20.84 -16.68
N HIS A 166 10.20 -19.57 -16.96
CA HIS A 166 11.18 -18.50 -16.97
C HIS A 166 11.11 -17.70 -15.67
N LYS A 167 12.24 -17.56 -14.98
CA LYS A 167 12.31 -16.81 -13.73
C LYS A 167 12.20 -15.31 -13.98
N LEU A 168 11.35 -14.61 -13.20
CA LEU A 168 11.14 -13.16 -13.30
C LEU A 168 12.31 -12.39 -12.67
N CYS A 169 12.65 -12.72 -11.42
CA CYS A 169 13.69 -12.05 -10.66
C CYS A 169 14.39 -13.03 -9.71
N PRO A 170 15.38 -13.84 -10.21
CA PRO A 170 15.98 -14.94 -9.45
C PRO A 170 16.63 -14.53 -8.14
N THR A 171 17.26 -13.35 -8.11
CA THR A 171 17.99 -12.83 -6.95
C THR A 171 17.07 -12.34 -5.82
N LEU A 172 15.94 -11.74 -6.15
CA LEU A 172 14.99 -11.18 -5.17
C LEU A 172 13.95 -12.22 -4.75
N SER A 173 13.32 -12.85 -5.73
CA SER A 173 12.25 -13.82 -5.51
C SER A 173 12.38 -15.00 -6.48
N PRO A 174 13.12 -16.07 -6.11
CA PRO A 174 13.44 -17.18 -7.00
C PRO A 174 12.23 -18.03 -7.42
N LYS A 175 11.09 -17.85 -6.77
CA LYS A 175 9.85 -18.58 -7.10
C LYS A 175 8.99 -17.87 -8.14
N LYS A 176 9.14 -16.57 -8.34
CA LYS A 176 8.36 -15.81 -9.32
C LYS A 176 8.79 -16.11 -10.75
N THR A 177 7.81 -16.22 -11.65
CA THR A 177 8.01 -16.54 -13.07
C THR A 177 7.35 -15.49 -13.96
N ILE A 178 7.84 -15.35 -15.19
CA ILE A 178 7.29 -14.42 -16.19
C ILE A 178 5.85 -14.85 -16.56
N GLU A 179 5.63 -16.14 -16.75
CA GLU A 179 4.31 -16.70 -17.06
C GLU A 179 3.34 -16.42 -15.90
N GLY A 180 3.82 -16.56 -14.66
CA GLY A 180 3.06 -16.17 -13.48
C GLY A 180 2.71 -14.70 -13.48
N ALA A 181 3.66 -13.81 -13.80
CA ALA A 181 3.42 -12.37 -13.86
C ALA A 181 2.32 -12.03 -14.88
N VAL A 182 2.35 -12.62 -16.08
CA VAL A 182 1.30 -12.45 -17.09
C VAL A 182 -0.04 -13.01 -16.62
N GLY A 183 -0.05 -14.19 -16.00
CA GLY A 183 -1.26 -14.78 -15.42
C GLY A 183 -1.88 -13.90 -14.33
N GLY A 184 -1.07 -13.29 -13.49
CA GLY A 184 -1.51 -12.32 -12.50
C GLY A 184 -2.18 -11.10 -13.12
N MET A 185 -1.59 -10.52 -14.17
CA MET A 185 -2.19 -9.40 -14.92
C MET A 185 -3.56 -9.77 -15.50
N ILE A 186 -3.66 -10.94 -16.17
CA ILE A 186 -4.91 -11.40 -16.75
C ILE A 186 -5.97 -11.61 -15.66
N GLY A 187 -5.62 -12.25 -14.54
CA GLY A 187 -6.52 -12.44 -13.41
C GLY A 187 -7.04 -11.12 -12.84
N ALA A 188 -6.15 -10.15 -12.61
CA ALA A 188 -6.55 -8.83 -12.13
C ALA A 188 -7.51 -8.12 -13.09
N MET A 189 -7.23 -8.15 -14.41
CA MET A 189 -8.11 -7.56 -15.42
C MET A 189 -9.51 -8.19 -15.42
N VAL A 190 -9.59 -9.52 -15.43
CA VAL A 190 -10.87 -10.25 -15.46
C VAL A 190 -11.70 -9.92 -14.23
N PHE A 191 -11.13 -9.97 -13.03
CA PHE A 191 -11.86 -9.71 -11.80
C PHE A 191 -12.22 -8.23 -11.61
N SER A 192 -11.40 -7.31 -12.10
CA SER A 192 -11.71 -5.88 -12.07
C SER A 192 -12.86 -5.54 -13.02
N VAL A 193 -12.90 -6.12 -14.22
CA VAL A 193 -14.03 -5.97 -15.14
C VAL A 193 -15.30 -6.58 -14.55
N PHE A 194 -15.20 -7.79 -13.98
CA PHE A 194 -16.34 -8.43 -13.30
C PHE A 194 -16.88 -7.54 -12.19
N PHE A 195 -16.03 -7.05 -11.31
CA PHE A 195 -16.44 -6.18 -10.21
C PHE A 195 -17.05 -4.86 -10.74
N GLY A 196 -16.41 -4.23 -11.71
CA GLY A 196 -16.92 -3.01 -12.33
C GLY A 196 -18.29 -3.18 -12.94
N HIS A 197 -18.52 -4.30 -13.64
CA HIS A 197 -19.80 -4.59 -14.29
C HIS A 197 -20.94 -4.85 -13.30
N PHE A 198 -20.69 -5.65 -12.26
CA PHE A 198 -21.74 -6.10 -11.36
C PHE A 198 -21.97 -5.19 -10.15
N PHE A 199 -20.96 -4.45 -9.70
CA PHE A 199 -21.01 -3.69 -8.45
C PHE A 199 -20.88 -2.18 -8.64
N LEU A 200 -20.35 -1.72 -9.79
CA LEU A 200 -20.22 -0.29 -10.10
C LEU A 200 -21.16 0.14 -11.23
N GLU A 201 -22.10 -0.73 -11.64
CA GLU A 201 -23.07 -0.49 -12.71
C GLU A 201 -22.44 0.04 -14.01
N ALA A 202 -21.20 -0.37 -14.26
CA ALA A 202 -20.44 0.09 -15.39
C ALA A 202 -21.00 -0.44 -16.71
N GLY A 203 -21.42 0.45 -17.60
CA GLY A 203 -21.82 0.08 -18.96
C GLY A 203 -20.65 -0.50 -19.78
N HIS A 204 -20.94 -1.09 -20.95
CA HIS A 204 -19.91 -1.75 -21.78
C HIS A 204 -18.70 -0.87 -22.14
N ALA A 205 -18.88 0.44 -22.30
CA ALA A 205 -17.79 1.39 -22.56
C ALA A 205 -16.80 1.52 -21.39
N LEU A 206 -17.22 1.21 -20.16
CA LEU A 206 -16.38 1.26 -18.97
C LEU A 206 -15.49 0.03 -18.82
N ASN A 207 -15.77 -1.09 -19.50
CA ASN A 207 -14.97 -2.32 -19.37
C ASN A 207 -13.50 -2.12 -19.78
N ILE A 208 -13.24 -1.33 -20.84
CA ILE A 208 -11.86 -1.03 -21.26
C ILE A 208 -11.09 -0.23 -20.21
N ARG A 209 -11.77 0.63 -19.45
CA ARG A 209 -11.15 1.43 -18.38
C ARG A 209 -10.72 0.54 -17.24
N PHE A 210 -11.54 -0.45 -16.83
CA PHE A 210 -11.17 -1.42 -15.81
C PHE A 210 -10.02 -2.33 -16.28
N ILE A 211 -9.98 -2.68 -17.56
CA ILE A 211 -8.87 -3.45 -18.14
C ILE A 211 -7.57 -2.66 -18.04
N LEU A 212 -7.54 -1.42 -18.52
CA LEU A 212 -6.34 -0.57 -18.49
C LEU A 212 -5.89 -0.26 -17.06
N MET A 213 -6.85 0.07 -16.20
CA MET A 213 -6.60 0.31 -14.78
C MET A 213 -6.00 -0.92 -14.10
N ALA A 214 -6.57 -2.10 -14.31
CA ALA A 214 -6.08 -3.33 -13.71
C ALA A 214 -4.76 -3.80 -14.32
N LEU A 215 -4.52 -3.58 -15.60
CA LEU A 215 -3.26 -3.90 -16.26
C LEU A 215 -2.09 -3.15 -15.62
N ILE A 216 -2.20 -1.83 -15.52
CA ILE A 216 -1.15 -1.00 -14.91
C ILE A 216 -1.06 -1.26 -13.41
N GLY A 217 -2.21 -1.36 -12.73
CA GLY A 217 -2.28 -1.65 -11.30
C GLY A 217 -1.63 -2.99 -10.92
N SER A 218 -1.80 -4.03 -11.76
CA SER A 218 -1.19 -5.33 -11.52
C SER A 218 0.34 -5.34 -11.73
N VAL A 219 0.84 -4.53 -12.67
CA VAL A 219 2.29 -4.31 -12.80
C VAL A 219 2.83 -3.64 -11.54
N LEU A 220 2.14 -2.61 -11.04
CA LEU A 220 2.54 -1.92 -9.82
C LEU A 220 2.41 -2.80 -8.57
N ALA A 221 1.39 -3.65 -8.48
CA ALA A 221 1.28 -4.67 -7.43
C ALA A 221 2.52 -5.57 -7.37
N GLN A 222 2.94 -6.08 -8.54
CA GLN A 222 4.14 -6.92 -8.66
C GLN A 222 5.41 -6.16 -8.29
N LEU A 223 5.53 -4.88 -8.68
CA LEU A 223 6.65 -4.02 -8.30
C LEU A 223 6.66 -3.76 -6.79
N GLY A 224 5.49 -3.61 -6.15
CA GLY A 224 5.36 -3.45 -4.70
C GLY A 224 5.92 -4.65 -3.95
N ASP A 225 5.46 -5.86 -4.29
CA ASP A 225 5.97 -7.11 -3.69
C ASP A 225 7.47 -7.33 -3.99
N LEU A 226 7.95 -7.01 -5.20
CA LEU A 226 9.39 -7.09 -5.51
C LEU A 226 10.19 -6.06 -4.72
N SER A 227 9.68 -4.85 -4.51
CA SER A 227 10.32 -3.82 -3.68
C SER A 227 10.41 -4.26 -2.21
N ALA A 228 9.32 -4.80 -1.66
CA ALA A 228 9.32 -5.39 -0.33
C ALA A 228 10.31 -6.55 -0.22
N SER A 229 10.39 -7.40 -1.25
CA SER A 229 11.37 -8.49 -1.32
C SER A 229 12.80 -7.96 -1.36
N ALA A 230 13.07 -6.86 -2.11
CA ALA A 230 14.37 -6.23 -2.17
C ALA A 230 14.80 -5.68 -0.80
N PHE A 231 13.93 -4.95 -0.12
CA PHE A 231 14.19 -4.47 1.25
C PHE A 231 14.50 -5.62 2.20
N LYS A 232 13.68 -6.68 2.19
CA LYS A 232 13.92 -7.86 3.05
C LYS A 232 15.29 -8.50 2.79
N ARG A 233 15.72 -8.61 1.52
CA ARG A 233 17.05 -9.17 1.20
C ARG A 233 18.18 -8.26 1.65
N GLN A 234 18.05 -6.95 1.46
CA GLN A 234 19.03 -5.96 1.94
C GLN A 234 19.12 -5.91 3.48
N MET A 235 18.01 -6.16 4.16
CA MET A 235 17.93 -6.22 5.63
C MET A 235 18.29 -7.60 6.20
N GLY A 236 18.73 -8.56 5.40
CA GLY A 236 19.06 -9.92 5.85
C GLY A 236 17.89 -10.71 6.43
N ILE A 237 16.64 -10.26 6.21
CA ILE A 237 15.44 -10.90 6.74
C ILE A 237 14.63 -11.60 5.64
N LYS A 238 13.75 -12.50 6.05
CA LYS A 238 12.82 -13.17 5.13
C LYS A 238 11.42 -12.56 5.18
N ASP A 239 10.93 -12.29 6.36
CA ASP A 239 9.61 -11.72 6.62
C ASP A 239 9.80 -10.52 7.56
N TYR A 240 8.98 -9.47 7.43
CA TYR A 240 9.08 -8.25 8.25
C TYR A 240 8.66 -8.47 9.71
N GLY A 241 7.80 -9.45 9.96
CA GLY A 241 7.30 -9.76 11.29
C GLY A 241 6.73 -11.17 11.41
N ASN A 242 6.19 -11.47 12.59
CA ASN A 242 5.54 -12.75 12.89
C ASN A 242 4.15 -12.54 13.49
N LEU A 243 3.52 -11.39 13.23
CA LEU A 243 2.24 -11.04 13.85
C LEU A 243 1.11 -11.99 13.39
N ILE A 244 1.18 -12.44 12.14
CA ILE A 244 0.23 -13.39 11.59
C ILE A 244 0.89 -14.77 11.54
N PRO A 245 0.50 -15.72 12.42
CA PRO A 245 1.12 -17.03 12.49
C PRO A 245 1.09 -17.76 11.14
N GLY A 246 2.26 -18.13 10.62
CA GLY A 246 2.43 -18.82 9.34
C GLY A 246 2.32 -17.92 8.10
N HIS A 247 2.11 -16.61 8.26
CA HIS A 247 1.99 -15.65 7.15
C HIS A 247 2.92 -14.43 7.28
N GLY A 248 3.78 -14.35 8.28
CA GLY A 248 4.71 -13.23 8.46
C GLY A 248 4.09 -12.02 9.15
N GLY A 249 4.55 -10.84 8.82
CA GLY A 249 4.04 -9.57 9.32
C GLY A 249 2.83 -9.04 8.54
N ILE A 250 2.28 -7.95 9.05
CA ILE A 250 1.22 -7.19 8.38
C ILE A 250 1.76 -6.60 7.06
N LEU A 251 2.97 -6.06 7.08
CA LEU A 251 3.57 -5.45 5.89
C LEU A 251 3.79 -6.48 4.77
N ASP A 252 4.07 -7.76 5.12
CA ASP A 252 4.17 -8.85 4.16
C ASP A 252 2.84 -9.20 3.46
N ARG A 253 1.70 -8.70 3.96
CA ARG A 253 0.35 -8.97 3.41
C ARG A 253 -0.20 -7.83 2.58
N VAL A 254 0.37 -6.66 2.69
CA VAL A 254 -0.14 -5.44 2.07
C VAL A 254 0.89 -4.75 1.18
N ASP A 255 2.05 -5.36 0.97
CA ASP A 255 3.15 -4.81 0.17
C ASP A 255 2.74 -4.49 -1.29
N SER A 256 1.94 -5.34 -1.92
CA SER A 256 1.32 -5.08 -3.23
C SER A 256 0.30 -3.93 -3.17
N VAL A 257 -0.48 -3.86 -2.07
CA VAL A 257 -1.51 -2.82 -1.86
C VAL A 257 -0.89 -1.43 -1.78
N LEU A 258 0.30 -1.30 -1.17
CA LEU A 258 1.02 -0.03 -1.02
C LEU A 258 1.29 0.68 -2.35
N PHE A 259 1.51 -0.05 -3.43
CA PHE A 259 1.73 0.54 -4.75
C PHE A 259 0.43 0.74 -5.53
N VAL A 260 -0.55 -0.13 -5.32
CA VAL A 260 -1.84 -0.05 -6.02
C VAL A 260 -2.69 1.11 -5.52
N ALA A 261 -2.70 1.38 -4.21
CA ALA A 261 -3.54 2.43 -3.63
C ALA A 261 -3.22 3.84 -4.17
N PRO A 262 -1.95 4.33 -4.16
CA PRO A 262 -1.60 5.62 -4.75
C PRO A 262 -1.94 5.68 -6.23
N TYR A 263 -1.61 4.62 -6.98
CA TYR A 263 -1.90 4.57 -8.41
C TYR A 263 -3.39 4.68 -8.68
N LEU A 264 -4.21 3.92 -7.98
CA LEU A 264 -5.66 3.92 -8.19
C LEU A 264 -6.26 5.27 -7.84
N TYR A 265 -5.80 5.93 -6.78
CA TYR A 265 -6.22 7.29 -6.46
C TYR A 265 -5.93 8.26 -7.60
N PHE A 266 -4.70 8.26 -8.14
CA PHE A 266 -4.35 9.13 -9.26
C PHE A 266 -5.14 8.78 -10.53
N TYR A 267 -5.39 7.50 -10.78
CA TYR A 267 -6.25 7.09 -11.89
C TYR A 267 -7.68 7.64 -11.75
N ILE A 268 -8.26 7.55 -10.56
CA ILE A 268 -9.58 8.08 -10.25
C ILE A 268 -9.60 9.60 -10.37
N ALA A 269 -8.61 10.29 -9.82
CA ALA A 269 -8.60 11.75 -9.77
C ALA A 269 -8.30 12.40 -11.12
N ILE A 270 -7.47 11.78 -11.96
CA ILE A 270 -6.98 12.40 -13.22
C ILE A 270 -7.66 11.80 -14.44
N VAL A 271 -7.76 10.45 -14.49
CA VAL A 271 -8.17 9.75 -15.71
C VAL A 271 -9.67 9.58 -15.77
N LEU A 272 -10.30 9.18 -14.66
CA LEU A 272 -11.72 8.89 -14.64
C LEU A 272 -12.61 10.10 -15.01
N PRO A 273 -12.36 11.34 -14.54
CA PRO A 273 -13.14 12.51 -14.91
C PRO A 273 -13.05 12.88 -16.39
N ALA A 274 -11.93 12.58 -17.05
CA ALA A 274 -11.73 12.88 -18.48
C ALA A 274 -12.64 12.03 -19.41
N PHE A 275 -13.32 11.05 -18.84
CA PHE A 275 -14.18 10.12 -19.58
C PHE A 275 -15.67 10.21 -19.17
N ASN A 276 -16.03 11.06 -18.23
CA ASN A 276 -17.39 11.40 -17.88
C ASN A 276 -17.79 12.71 -18.58
#